data_d47e4739ae487ed67b79d6a92e7f668a
#
_entry.id   d47e4739ae487ed67b79d6a92e7f668a
#
_cell.length_a   1.000
_cell.length_b   1.000
_cell.length_c   1.000
_cell.angle_alpha   90.00
_cell.angle_beta   90.00
_cell.angle_gamma   90.00
#
_symmetry.space_group_name_H-M   'P 1'
#
loop_
_entity.id
_entity.type
_entity.pdbx_description
1 polymer ?
#
loop_
_entity_poly.entity_id
_entity_poly.type
_entity_poly.pdbx_seq_one_letter_code
_entity_poly.pdbx_strand_id
1 'polypeptide(L)'
;MSDRYTRTAITFHWLVAIGIITNIALAWIWPLVADEKVRPMIDLHKSVGITILGLAIMRLLWRLSHKPPALPMGYKPWEVRTSHIVHWALYVVIFAMPLTGWIMDSAWKDAATHPMQLFGLFQWPRLGFIMNLPPDTRERMHSLFGDAHEWIAKLVYVLFVLHVAGALKHQLEGHKELQRMLP
;
A
#
# COMPACT_ATOMS: atom_id res chain seq x y z
N MET A 1 -0.39 -12.11 -29.29
CA MET A 1 -0.27 -11.94 -27.84
C MET A 1 -1.24 -10.84 -27.44
N SER A 2 -1.94 -10.97 -26.32
CA SER A 2 -2.89 -9.95 -25.87
C SER A 2 -2.15 -8.69 -25.43
N ASP A 3 -2.55 -7.51 -25.93
CA ASP A 3 -1.99 -6.21 -25.54
C ASP A 3 -2.49 -5.75 -24.16
N ARG A 4 -3.37 -6.53 -23.52
CA ARG A 4 -3.99 -6.23 -22.21
C ARG A 4 -3.45 -7.15 -21.12
N TYR A 5 -3.46 -6.65 -19.90
CA TYR A 5 -3.22 -7.48 -18.70
C TYR A 5 -4.32 -8.51 -18.51
N THR A 6 -4.00 -9.58 -17.79
CA THR A 6 -5.02 -10.60 -17.41
C THR A 6 -6.05 -9.98 -16.47
N ARG A 7 -7.30 -10.46 -16.51
CA ARG A 7 -8.37 -9.99 -15.62
C ARG A 7 -7.95 -10.04 -14.15
N THR A 8 -7.27 -11.10 -13.74
CA THR A 8 -6.75 -11.26 -12.36
C THR A 8 -5.74 -10.15 -12.00
N ALA A 9 -4.81 -9.82 -12.90
CA ALA A 9 -3.84 -8.75 -12.67
C ALA A 9 -4.54 -7.38 -12.55
N ILE A 10 -5.56 -7.12 -13.38
CA ILE A 10 -6.38 -5.91 -13.34
C ILE A 10 -7.15 -5.84 -12.02
N THR A 11 -7.80 -6.92 -11.59
CA THR A 11 -8.56 -6.97 -10.34
C THR A 11 -7.66 -6.67 -9.14
N PHE A 12 -6.51 -7.35 -9.00
CA PHE A 12 -5.56 -7.06 -7.92
C PHE A 12 -5.04 -5.64 -7.96
N HIS A 13 -4.79 -5.08 -9.15
CA HIS A 13 -4.35 -3.71 -9.28
C HIS A 13 -5.37 -2.74 -8.68
N TRP A 14 -6.62 -2.84 -9.09
CA TRP A 14 -7.66 -1.92 -8.65
C TRP A 14 -8.03 -2.11 -7.18
N LEU A 15 -8.06 -3.33 -6.66
CA LEU A 15 -8.30 -3.58 -5.25
C LEU A 15 -7.21 -2.95 -4.38
N VAL A 16 -5.93 -3.11 -4.75
CA VAL A 16 -4.81 -2.45 -4.05
C VAL A 16 -4.90 -0.93 -4.19
N ALA A 17 -5.18 -0.40 -5.38
CA ALA A 17 -5.29 1.04 -5.62
C ALA A 17 -6.41 1.67 -4.78
N ILE A 18 -7.61 1.06 -4.76
CA ILE A 18 -8.74 1.51 -3.94
C ILE A 18 -8.38 1.45 -2.46
N GLY A 19 -7.76 0.36 -2.00
CA GLY A 19 -7.30 0.22 -0.62
C GLY A 19 -6.33 1.34 -0.21
N ILE A 20 -5.35 1.65 -1.06
CA ILE A 20 -4.38 2.74 -0.80
C ILE A 20 -5.10 4.08 -0.71
N ILE A 21 -5.98 4.41 -1.66
CA ILE A 21 -6.75 5.66 -1.66
C ILE A 21 -7.61 5.76 -0.40
N THR A 22 -8.28 4.67 -0.01
CA THR A 22 -9.05 4.60 1.24
C THR A 22 -8.19 4.87 2.46
N ASN A 23 -6.99 4.26 2.56
CA ASN A 23 -6.09 4.48 3.69
C ASN A 23 -5.53 5.90 3.75
N ILE A 24 -5.22 6.51 2.61
CA ILE A 24 -4.85 7.92 2.53
C ILE A 24 -5.99 8.79 3.02
N ALA A 25 -7.21 8.57 2.54
CA ALA A 25 -8.39 9.34 2.95
C ALA A 25 -8.63 9.22 4.46
N LEU A 26 -8.57 8.02 5.03
CA LEU A 26 -8.70 7.80 6.47
C LEU A 26 -7.65 8.58 7.25
N ALA A 27 -6.37 8.53 6.84
CA ALA A 27 -5.28 9.26 7.50
C ALA A 27 -5.43 10.79 7.46
N TRP A 28 -6.06 11.33 6.43
CA TRP A 28 -6.33 12.76 6.33
C TRP A 28 -7.58 13.21 7.09
N ILE A 29 -8.55 12.31 7.27
CA ILE A 29 -9.86 12.65 7.85
C ILE A 29 -9.85 12.50 9.37
N TRP A 30 -9.17 11.49 9.94
CA TRP A 30 -9.26 11.27 11.39
C TRP A 30 -8.80 12.45 12.28
N PRO A 31 -7.84 13.31 11.87
CA PRO A 31 -7.51 14.49 12.68
C PRO A 31 -8.60 15.59 12.66
N LEU A 32 -9.60 15.45 11.78
CA LEU A 32 -10.67 16.44 11.56
C LEU A 32 -12.00 16.02 12.18
N VAL A 33 -12.09 14.84 12.76
CA VAL A 33 -13.33 14.32 13.37
C VAL A 33 -13.28 14.39 14.90
N ALA A 34 -14.43 14.24 15.54
CA ALA A 34 -14.52 14.18 17.00
C ALA A 34 -13.75 12.97 17.58
N ASP A 35 -13.20 13.13 18.78
CA ASP A 35 -12.26 12.17 19.41
C ASP A 35 -12.80 10.75 19.48
N GLU A 36 -14.10 10.58 19.72
CA GLU A 36 -14.74 9.25 19.77
C GLU A 36 -14.71 8.51 18.43
N LYS A 37 -14.54 9.22 17.30
CA LYS A 37 -14.46 8.63 15.94
C LYS A 37 -13.03 8.32 15.49
N VAL A 38 -12.03 8.91 16.12
CA VAL A 38 -10.63 8.74 15.75
C VAL A 38 -10.20 7.27 15.86
N ARG A 39 -10.47 6.63 17.00
CA ARG A 39 -10.06 5.24 17.22
C ARG A 39 -10.68 4.26 16.23
N PRO A 40 -11.99 4.27 15.96
CA PRO A 40 -12.58 3.45 14.91
C PRO A 40 -11.95 3.65 13.52
N MET A 41 -11.58 4.88 13.17
CA MET A 41 -10.94 5.16 11.87
C MET A 41 -9.51 4.62 11.80
N ILE A 42 -8.74 4.71 12.90
CA ILE A 42 -7.41 4.10 12.99
C ILE A 42 -7.53 2.57 12.87
N ASP A 43 -8.48 1.93 13.53
CA ASP A 43 -8.67 0.49 13.45
C ASP A 43 -9.13 0.04 12.05
N LEU A 44 -9.93 0.85 11.35
CA LEU A 44 -10.27 0.63 9.95
C LEU A 44 -9.03 0.78 9.04
N HIS A 45 -8.21 1.84 9.26
CA HIS A 45 -6.96 2.04 8.53
C HIS A 45 -6.01 0.83 8.65
N LYS A 46 -5.85 0.30 9.86
CA LYS A 46 -5.06 -0.92 10.11
C LYS A 46 -5.62 -2.12 9.35
N SER A 47 -6.95 -2.30 9.40
CA SER A 47 -7.64 -3.41 8.73
C SER A 47 -7.44 -3.37 7.21
N VAL A 48 -7.64 -2.19 6.61
CA VAL A 48 -7.38 -1.98 5.18
C VAL A 48 -5.90 -2.16 4.87
N GLY A 49 -4.99 -1.68 5.73
CA GLY A 49 -3.54 -1.84 5.56
C GLY A 49 -3.10 -3.31 5.50
N ILE A 50 -3.58 -4.15 6.42
CA ILE A 50 -3.32 -5.60 6.41
C ILE A 50 -3.94 -6.28 5.18
N THR A 51 -5.13 -5.86 4.77
CA THR A 51 -5.76 -6.36 3.55
C THR A 51 -4.93 -6.02 2.31
N ILE A 52 -4.41 -4.79 2.22
CA ILE A 52 -3.49 -4.38 1.14
C ILE A 52 -2.25 -5.28 1.13
N LEU A 53 -1.68 -5.61 2.28
CA LEU A 53 -0.51 -6.50 2.37
C LEU A 53 -0.82 -7.88 1.76
N GLY A 54 -1.96 -8.48 2.12
CA GLY A 54 -2.40 -9.76 1.55
C GLY A 54 -2.62 -9.67 0.04
N LEU A 55 -3.31 -8.63 -0.43
CA LEU A 55 -3.53 -8.40 -1.87
C LEU A 55 -2.23 -8.12 -2.63
N ALA A 56 -1.27 -7.43 -2.02
CA ALA A 56 0.04 -7.16 -2.61
C ALA A 56 0.86 -8.44 -2.78
N ILE A 57 0.82 -9.36 -1.80
CA ILE A 57 1.42 -10.69 -1.90
C ILE A 57 0.81 -11.46 -3.08
N MET A 58 -0.52 -11.55 -3.15
CA MET A 58 -1.21 -12.23 -4.24
C MET A 58 -0.89 -11.62 -5.60
N ARG A 59 -0.85 -10.28 -5.69
CA ARG A 59 -0.48 -9.55 -6.90
C ARG A 59 0.97 -9.83 -7.32
N LEU A 60 1.90 -9.87 -6.38
CA LEU A 60 3.30 -10.17 -6.67
C LEU A 60 3.47 -11.61 -7.16
N LEU A 61 2.86 -12.58 -6.50
CA LEU A 61 2.87 -13.99 -6.91
C LEU A 61 2.28 -14.16 -8.32
N TRP A 62 1.17 -13.47 -8.60
CA TRP A 62 0.58 -13.46 -9.93
C TRP A 62 1.51 -12.89 -10.99
N ARG A 63 2.18 -11.77 -10.68
CA ARG A 63 3.14 -11.13 -11.59
C ARG A 63 4.37 -11.99 -11.86
N LEU A 64 4.86 -12.73 -10.87
CA LEU A 64 6.01 -13.62 -11.02
C LEU A 64 5.67 -14.85 -11.89
N SER A 65 4.43 -15.32 -11.83
CA SER A 65 3.95 -16.47 -12.62
C SER A 65 3.40 -16.09 -14.00
N HIS A 66 3.05 -14.83 -14.25
CA HIS A 66 2.44 -14.37 -15.50
C HIS A 66 3.17 -13.14 -16.03
N LYS A 67 3.85 -13.29 -17.16
CA LYS A 67 4.56 -12.17 -17.80
C LYS A 67 3.58 -11.04 -18.17
N PRO A 68 3.91 -9.80 -17.84
CA PRO A 68 3.12 -8.64 -18.27
C PRO A 68 3.15 -8.52 -19.80
N PRO A 69 2.14 -7.90 -20.41
CA PRO A 69 2.15 -7.62 -21.85
C PRO A 69 3.31 -6.68 -22.19
N ALA A 70 3.85 -6.82 -23.40
CA ALA A 70 4.92 -5.96 -23.89
C ALA A 70 4.50 -4.48 -23.88
N LEU A 71 5.45 -3.59 -23.66
CA LEU A 71 5.19 -2.16 -23.76
C LEU A 71 4.85 -1.81 -25.24
N PRO A 72 3.93 -0.85 -25.48
CA PRO A 72 3.63 -0.38 -26.81
C PRO A 72 4.88 0.16 -27.51
N MET A 73 4.91 0.05 -28.84
CA MET A 73 5.95 0.70 -29.63
C MET A 73 5.83 2.23 -29.55
N GLY A 74 6.96 2.92 -29.65
CA GLY A 74 6.99 4.39 -29.65
C GLY A 74 7.41 5.04 -28.34
N TYR A 75 7.59 4.27 -27.25
CA TYR A 75 8.13 4.83 -26.01
C TYR A 75 9.61 5.17 -26.15
N LYS A 76 9.99 6.35 -25.62
CA LYS A 76 11.40 6.73 -25.51
C LYS A 76 12.10 5.86 -24.46
N PRO A 77 13.39 5.54 -24.63
CA PRO A 77 14.12 4.66 -23.70
C PRO A 77 14.08 5.14 -22.22
N TRP A 78 14.10 6.45 -21.99
CA TRP A 78 14.02 7.01 -20.63
C TRP A 78 12.64 6.81 -20.01
N GLU A 79 11.55 6.87 -20.79
CA GLU A 79 10.18 6.63 -20.30
C GLU A 79 10.01 5.18 -19.84
N VAL A 80 10.53 4.24 -20.62
CA VAL A 80 10.55 2.80 -20.26
C VAL A 80 11.30 2.60 -18.95
N ARG A 81 12.50 3.22 -18.80
CA ARG A 81 13.31 3.08 -17.60
C ARG A 81 12.61 3.69 -16.38
N THR A 82 12.08 4.90 -16.52
CA THR A 82 11.33 5.58 -15.46
C THR A 82 10.10 4.80 -15.05
N SER A 83 9.33 4.26 -15.98
CA SER A 83 8.19 3.40 -15.69
C SER A 83 8.58 2.18 -14.86
N HIS A 84 9.67 1.49 -15.22
CA HIS A 84 10.15 0.35 -14.44
C HIS A 84 10.57 0.76 -13.02
N ILE A 85 11.30 1.86 -12.87
CA ILE A 85 11.73 2.37 -11.55
C ILE A 85 10.50 2.69 -10.68
N VAL A 86 9.55 3.46 -11.20
CA VAL A 86 8.33 3.83 -10.47
C VAL A 86 7.52 2.60 -10.07
N HIS A 87 7.33 1.63 -10.97
CA HIS A 87 6.59 0.41 -10.65
C HIS A 87 7.28 -0.43 -9.56
N TRP A 88 8.61 -0.60 -9.60
CA TRP A 88 9.33 -1.32 -8.56
C TRP A 88 9.34 -0.56 -7.23
N ALA A 89 9.50 0.76 -7.26
CA ALA A 89 9.38 1.60 -6.08
C ALA A 89 7.98 1.49 -5.45
N LEU A 90 6.91 1.48 -6.27
CA LEU A 90 5.55 1.22 -5.79
C LEU A 90 5.41 -0.15 -5.13
N TYR A 91 6.00 -1.22 -5.68
CA TYR A 91 6.00 -2.52 -5.01
C TYR A 91 6.69 -2.44 -3.65
N VAL A 92 7.86 -1.81 -3.56
CA VAL A 92 8.58 -1.67 -2.28
C VAL A 92 7.72 -0.94 -1.25
N VAL A 93 7.14 0.20 -1.59
CA VAL A 93 6.34 0.98 -0.61
C VAL A 93 5.02 0.31 -0.25
N ILE A 94 4.38 -0.42 -1.18
CA ILE A 94 3.12 -1.16 -0.90
C ILE A 94 3.35 -2.27 0.15
N PHE A 95 4.53 -2.88 0.20
CA PHE A 95 4.90 -3.81 1.26
C PHE A 95 5.40 -3.10 2.52
N ALA A 96 6.26 -2.09 2.38
CA ALA A 96 6.87 -1.39 3.50
C ALA A 96 5.83 -0.67 4.39
N MET A 97 4.81 -0.06 3.78
CA MET A 97 3.76 0.65 4.50
C MET A 97 3.01 -0.22 5.53
N PRO A 98 2.35 -1.32 5.15
CA PRO A 98 1.64 -2.14 6.13
C PRO A 98 2.58 -2.84 7.10
N LEU A 99 3.80 -3.20 6.71
CA LEU A 99 4.78 -3.82 7.60
C LEU A 99 5.25 -2.86 8.67
N THR A 100 5.60 -1.62 8.32
CA THR A 100 5.99 -0.60 9.30
C THR A 100 4.85 -0.28 10.27
N GLY A 101 3.62 -0.17 9.78
CA GLY A 101 2.43 0.02 10.59
C GLY A 101 2.17 -1.15 11.55
N TRP A 102 2.34 -2.38 11.09
CA TRP A 102 2.16 -3.58 11.92
C TRP A 102 3.23 -3.71 13.01
N ILE A 103 4.50 -3.39 12.69
CA ILE A 103 5.59 -3.34 13.66
C ILE A 103 5.33 -2.23 14.70
N MET A 104 5.00 -1.02 14.26
CA MET A 104 4.66 0.11 15.12
C MET A 104 3.50 -0.23 16.07
N ASP A 105 2.40 -0.80 15.55
CA ASP A 105 1.24 -1.19 16.36
C ASP A 105 1.57 -2.32 17.34
N SER A 106 2.47 -3.25 16.97
CA SER A 106 2.93 -4.32 17.87
C SER A 106 3.83 -3.80 18.99
N ALA A 107 4.54 -2.69 18.76
CA ALA A 107 5.40 -2.04 19.73
C ALA A 107 4.65 -1.03 20.64
N TRP A 108 3.37 -0.75 20.36
CA TRP A 108 2.57 0.19 21.14
C TRP A 108 2.45 -0.23 22.60
N LYS A 109 2.58 0.72 23.53
CA LYS A 109 2.60 0.46 24.98
C LYS A 109 1.35 -0.30 25.49
N ASP A 110 0.17 0.04 24.94
CA ASP A 110 -1.11 -0.54 25.33
C ASP A 110 -1.56 -1.70 24.42
N ALA A 111 -0.62 -2.27 23.64
CA ALA A 111 -0.90 -3.35 22.69
C ALA A 111 -1.53 -4.59 23.38
N ALA A 112 -1.14 -4.89 24.61
CA ALA A 112 -1.64 -6.06 25.34
C ALA A 112 -3.12 -5.92 25.78
N THR A 113 -3.58 -4.71 26.04
CA THR A 113 -4.95 -4.42 26.53
C THR A 113 -5.93 -4.04 25.43
N HIS A 114 -5.42 -3.70 24.25
CA HIS A 114 -6.21 -3.27 23.09
C HIS A 114 -5.94 -4.17 21.88
N PRO A 115 -6.60 -5.34 21.77
CA PRO A 115 -6.36 -6.26 20.67
C PRO A 115 -6.67 -5.59 19.32
N MET A 116 -5.83 -5.88 18.32
CA MET A 116 -6.07 -5.43 16.94
C MET A 116 -7.16 -6.29 16.32
N GLN A 117 -8.27 -5.68 15.93
CA GLN A 117 -9.37 -6.36 15.24
C GLN A 117 -9.29 -6.13 13.73
N LEU A 118 -9.43 -7.16 12.92
CA LEU A 118 -9.56 -7.02 11.47
C LEU A 118 -11.04 -6.81 11.11
N PHE A 119 -11.41 -5.59 10.76
CA PHE A 119 -12.79 -5.14 10.49
C PHE A 119 -13.79 -5.46 11.61
N GLY A 120 -13.32 -5.62 12.86
CA GLY A 120 -14.16 -6.04 13.98
C GLY A 120 -14.62 -7.50 13.93
N LEU A 121 -14.15 -8.29 12.97
CA LEU A 121 -14.60 -9.67 12.75
C LEU A 121 -13.80 -10.69 13.58
N PHE A 122 -12.48 -10.52 13.62
CA PHE A 122 -11.59 -11.40 14.36
C PHE A 122 -10.30 -10.67 14.75
N GLN A 123 -9.63 -11.22 15.77
CA GLN A 123 -8.39 -10.67 16.27
C GLN A 123 -7.23 -10.99 15.34
N TRP A 124 -6.56 -9.93 14.83
CA TRP A 124 -5.34 -10.07 14.05
C TRP A 124 -4.13 -10.15 15.00
N PRO A 125 -3.23 -11.13 14.82
CA PRO A 125 -2.09 -11.29 15.72
C PRO A 125 -1.10 -10.13 15.56
N ARG A 126 -0.66 -9.57 16.67
CA ARG A 126 0.52 -8.73 16.73
C ARG A 126 1.78 -9.57 16.79
N LEU A 127 2.93 -8.95 16.52
CA LEU A 127 4.23 -9.62 16.53
C LEU A 127 4.68 -9.86 17.98
N GLY A 128 4.42 -11.05 18.50
CA GLY A 128 4.65 -11.41 19.91
C GLY A 128 6.10 -11.19 20.36
N PHE A 129 7.07 -11.42 19.48
CA PHE A 129 8.48 -11.15 19.78
C PHE A 129 8.78 -9.65 20.01
N ILE A 130 8.01 -8.75 19.40
CA ILE A 130 8.09 -7.30 19.67
C ILE A 130 7.39 -6.95 20.98
N MET A 131 6.20 -7.50 21.21
CA MET A 131 5.44 -7.26 22.45
C MET A 131 6.20 -7.66 23.70
N ASN A 132 7.07 -8.66 23.64
CA ASN A 132 7.88 -9.19 24.74
C ASN A 132 9.21 -8.44 24.96
N LEU A 133 9.53 -7.42 24.18
CA LEU A 133 10.72 -6.60 24.38
C LEU A 133 10.59 -5.71 25.64
N PRO A 134 11.72 -5.28 26.23
CA PRO A 134 11.72 -4.29 27.31
C PRO A 134 10.94 -3.02 26.91
N PRO A 135 10.25 -2.35 27.87
CA PRO A 135 9.41 -1.18 27.60
C PRO A 135 10.15 -0.07 26.82
N ASP A 136 11.38 0.26 27.22
CA ASP A 136 12.19 1.29 26.53
C ASP A 136 12.51 0.92 25.08
N THR A 137 12.76 -0.37 24.81
CA THR A 137 13.03 -0.86 23.46
C THR A 137 11.76 -0.80 22.62
N ARG A 138 10.60 -1.17 23.19
CA ARG A 138 9.31 -1.05 22.49
C ARG A 138 8.99 0.40 22.13
N GLU A 139 9.18 1.33 23.06
CA GLU A 139 8.95 2.75 22.81
C GLU A 139 9.83 3.28 21.67
N ARG A 140 11.11 2.94 21.65
CA ARG A 140 12.03 3.29 20.56
C ARG A 140 11.57 2.67 19.23
N MET A 141 11.15 1.41 19.23
CA MET A 141 10.63 0.77 18.01
C MET A 141 9.35 1.42 17.54
N HIS A 142 8.43 1.73 18.45
CA HIS A 142 7.18 2.41 18.13
C HIS A 142 7.45 3.76 17.44
N SER A 143 8.33 4.58 18.01
CA SER A 143 8.73 5.87 17.42
C SER A 143 9.42 5.69 16.08
N LEU A 144 10.45 4.85 16.00
CA LEU A 144 11.23 4.63 14.77
C LEU A 144 10.35 4.16 13.60
N PHE A 145 9.48 3.18 13.85
CA PHE A 145 8.60 2.66 12.79
C PHE A 145 7.42 3.58 12.51
N GLY A 146 7.01 4.42 13.47
CA GLY A 146 6.08 5.52 13.25
C GLY A 146 6.66 6.55 12.28
N ASP A 147 7.87 7.03 12.56
CA ASP A 147 8.58 7.98 11.69
C ASP A 147 8.82 7.38 10.29
N ALA A 148 9.24 6.12 10.23
CA ALA A 148 9.43 5.41 8.95
C ALA A 148 8.11 5.32 8.16
N HIS A 149 6.99 4.99 8.82
CA HIS A 149 5.67 4.92 8.21
C HIS A 149 5.25 6.27 7.62
N GLU A 150 5.46 7.36 8.36
CA GLU A 150 5.20 8.73 7.87
C GLU A 150 6.06 9.10 6.64
N TRP A 151 7.37 8.81 6.68
CA TRP A 151 8.25 9.10 5.55
C TRP A 151 7.89 8.29 4.31
N ILE A 152 7.56 7.01 4.49
CA ILE A 152 7.10 6.16 3.38
C ILE A 152 5.76 6.67 2.85
N ALA A 153 4.85 7.18 3.70
CA ALA A 153 3.59 7.78 3.24
C ALA A 153 3.83 8.98 2.30
N LYS A 154 4.79 9.85 2.62
CA LYS A 154 5.18 10.96 1.73
C LYS A 154 5.70 10.45 0.39
N LEU A 155 6.50 9.37 0.41
CA LEU A 155 6.99 8.73 -0.81
C LEU A 155 5.85 8.08 -1.62
N VAL A 156 4.86 7.48 -0.95
CA VAL A 156 3.67 6.94 -1.62
C VAL A 156 2.94 8.04 -2.39
N TYR A 157 2.76 9.24 -1.82
CA TYR A 157 2.11 10.37 -2.52
C TYR A 157 2.86 10.74 -3.79
N VAL A 158 4.18 10.89 -3.71
CA VAL A 158 5.02 11.23 -4.88
C VAL A 158 4.91 10.15 -5.96
N LEU A 159 5.09 8.88 -5.58
CA LEU A 159 5.03 7.76 -6.52
C LEU A 159 3.64 7.58 -7.15
N PHE A 160 2.58 7.80 -6.36
CA PHE A 160 1.21 7.75 -6.84
C PHE A 160 0.96 8.83 -7.91
N VAL A 161 1.37 10.07 -7.63
CA VAL A 161 1.23 11.17 -8.60
C VAL A 161 2.03 10.88 -9.87
N LEU A 162 3.28 10.43 -9.75
CA LEU A 162 4.12 10.08 -10.90
C LEU A 162 3.51 8.93 -11.73
N HIS A 163 2.96 7.92 -11.06
CA HIS A 163 2.33 6.78 -11.71
C HIS A 163 1.07 7.20 -12.51
N VAL A 164 0.20 7.98 -11.87
CA VAL A 164 -1.04 8.45 -12.52
C VAL A 164 -0.71 9.43 -13.65
N ALA A 165 0.21 10.38 -13.42
CA ALA A 165 0.64 11.34 -14.43
C ALA A 165 1.27 10.65 -15.65
N GLY A 166 2.11 9.63 -15.43
CA GLY A 166 2.68 8.82 -16.51
C GLY A 166 1.62 8.10 -17.32
N ALA A 167 0.64 7.46 -16.66
CA ALA A 167 -0.46 6.78 -17.35
C ALA A 167 -1.34 7.74 -18.14
N LEU A 168 -1.66 8.92 -17.60
CA LEU A 168 -2.44 9.96 -18.29
C LEU A 168 -1.67 10.54 -19.47
N LYS A 169 -0.37 10.86 -19.29
CA LYS A 169 0.49 11.35 -20.39
C LYS A 169 0.44 10.40 -21.57
N HIS A 170 0.72 9.12 -21.35
CA HIS A 170 0.74 8.14 -22.43
C HIS A 170 -0.65 7.90 -23.03
N GLN A 171 -1.71 7.98 -22.21
CA GLN A 171 -3.08 7.93 -22.74
C GLN A 171 -3.39 9.11 -23.68
N LEU A 172 -2.94 10.33 -23.35
CA LEU A 172 -3.11 11.52 -24.18
C LEU A 172 -2.26 11.47 -25.46
N GLU A 173 -1.12 10.81 -25.42
CA GLU A 173 -0.25 10.55 -26.59
C GLU A 173 -0.77 9.42 -27.51
N GLY A 174 -1.92 8.81 -27.17
CA GLY A 174 -2.58 7.79 -27.99
C GLY A 174 -2.17 6.35 -27.70
N HIS A 175 -1.35 6.08 -26.66
CA HIS A 175 -0.87 4.74 -26.32
C HIS A 175 -1.87 3.85 -25.57
N LYS A 176 -3.08 4.34 -25.27
CA LYS A 176 -4.21 3.60 -24.67
C LYS A 176 -3.87 2.84 -23.37
N GLU A 177 -2.94 3.39 -22.56
CA GLU A 177 -2.44 2.72 -21.34
C GLU A 177 -3.55 2.40 -20.33
N LEU A 178 -4.51 3.31 -20.14
CA LEU A 178 -5.64 3.07 -19.24
C LEU A 178 -6.47 1.86 -19.69
N GLN A 179 -6.70 1.71 -21.00
CA GLN A 179 -7.50 0.60 -21.54
C GLN A 179 -6.85 -0.77 -21.32
N ARG A 180 -5.54 -0.83 -21.10
CA ARG A 180 -4.81 -2.07 -20.79
C ARG A 180 -5.09 -2.55 -19.35
N MET A 181 -5.51 -1.63 -18.47
CA MET A 181 -5.77 -1.85 -17.04
C MET A 181 -7.25 -1.63 -16.66
N LEU A 182 -8.13 -1.32 -17.60
CA LEU A 182 -9.58 -1.29 -17.36
C LEU A 182 -10.17 -2.70 -17.49
N PRO A 183 -11.21 -3.05 -16.69
CA PRO A 183 -11.92 -4.33 -16.76
C PRO A 183 -12.49 -4.65 -18.13
#